data_13da11af7dbacf6a5fb1bb48b149472e
#
_entry.id   13da11af7dbacf6a5fb1bb48b149472e
#
_cell.length_a   1.000
_cell.length_b   1.000
_cell.length_c   1.000
_cell.angle_alpha   90.00
_cell.angle_beta   90.00
_cell.angle_gamma   90.00
#
_symmetry.space_group_name_H-M   'P 1'
#
loop_
_entity.id
_entity.type
_entity.pdbx_description
1 polymer ?
#
loop_
_entity_poly.entity_id
_entity_poly.type
_entity_poly.pdbx_seq_one_letter_code
_entity_poly.pdbx_strand_id
1 'polypeptide(L)' 'NFGADNLVYHHFNRLAIEVYTDYKDPDMEANIEEVLTAHELYYEKSEVWIETEKMYEVLYELTV' A
#
# COMPACT_ATOMS: atom_id res chain seq x y z
N ASN A 1 -25.56 -10.69 8.24
CA ASN A 1 -24.64 -10.65 8.01
C ASN A 1 -24.25 -10.58 8.08
N PHE A 2 -24.56 -10.41 8.06
CA PHE A 2 -23.55 -10.34 7.73
C PHE A 2 -23.04 -10.53 7.95
N GLY A 3 -23.81 -10.69 8.08
CA GLY A 3 -22.79 -10.69 7.91
C GLY A 3 -22.49 -11.07 7.76
N ALA A 4 -22.99 -11.26 7.83
CA ALA A 4 -22.24 -11.61 7.38
C ALA A 4 -21.90 -11.75 6.97
N ASP A 5 -22.25 -11.66 6.89
CA ASP A 5 -21.46 -11.79 6.23
C ASP A 5 -20.93 -11.84 5.85
N ASN A 6 -21.02 -11.75 5.78
CA ASN A 6 -20.05 -11.76 5.17
C ASN A 6 -19.39 -12.07 4.85
N LEU A 7 -19.34 -12.14 4.70
CA LEU A 7 -18.38 -12.40 4.18
C LEU A 7 -17.77 -12.94 3.77
N VAL A 8 -17.75 -13.21 3.63
CA VAL A 8 -16.94 -13.60 3.10
C VAL A 8 -16.43 -13.85 2.47
N TYR A 9 -16.18 -14.00 2.18
CA TYR A 9 -15.58 -14.01 1.49
C TYR A 9 -14.66 -14.22 1.15
N HIS A 10 -14.26 -14.53 1.00
CA HIS A 10 -13.34 -14.55 0.83
C HIS A 10 -12.60 -14.42 0.50
N HIS A 11 -12.03 -15.69 0.46
CA HIS A 11 -11.51 -14.86 -0.50
C HIS A 11 -10.29 -14.02 -0.37
N PHE A 12 -9.96 -13.18 -1.30
CA PHE A 12 -8.78 -12.33 -1.26
C PHE A 12 -9.17 -10.93 -0.90
N ASN A 13 -8.52 -10.37 0.10
CA ASN A 13 -8.65 -8.95 0.39
C ASN A 13 -7.39 -8.27 -0.11
N ARG A 14 -7.54 -7.28 -0.97
CA ARG A 14 -6.43 -6.51 -1.48
C ARG A 14 -6.52 -5.10 -0.93
N LEU A 15 -5.41 -4.64 -0.38
CA LEU A 15 -5.33 -3.29 0.18
C LEU A 15 -4.25 -2.53 -0.56
N ALA A 16 -4.46 -1.23 -0.71
CA ALA A 16 -3.48 -0.38 -1.35
C ALA A 16 -3.15 0.77 -0.42
N ILE A 17 -1.85 1.03 -0.27
CA ILE A 17 -1.37 2.18 0.47
C ILE A 17 -0.74 3.11 -0.55
N GLU A 18 -1.32 4.30 -0.72
CA GLU A 18 -0.83 5.29 -1.66
C GLU A 18 -0.19 6.42 -0.88
N VAL A 19 1.06 6.71 -1.19
CA VAL A 19 1.80 7.76 -0.49
C VAL A 19 2.24 8.80 -1.51
N TYR A 20 1.88 10.04 -1.27
CA TYR A 20 2.19 11.16 -2.15
C TYR A 20 3.16 12.10 -1.46
N THR A 21 4.25 12.42 -2.11
CA THR A 21 5.23 13.35 -1.56
C THR A 21 5.71 14.29 -2.66
N ASP A 22 6.24 15.44 -2.26
CA ASP A 22 6.78 16.38 -3.23
C ASP A 22 8.05 15.85 -3.87
N TYR A 23 8.73 14.95 -3.19
CA TYR A 23 9.99 14.39 -3.66
C TYR A 23 10.13 12.98 -3.12
N LYS A 24 11.09 12.25 -3.68
CA LYS A 24 11.39 10.90 -3.22
C LYS A 24 11.84 10.93 -1.76
N ASP A 25 11.23 10.09 -0.93
CA ASP A 25 11.52 10.06 0.50
C ASP A 25 11.84 8.64 0.94
N PRO A 26 13.10 8.23 0.76
CA PRO A 26 13.48 6.84 1.08
C PRO A 26 13.31 6.48 2.55
N ASP A 27 13.50 7.44 3.46
CA ASP A 27 13.37 7.15 4.88
C ASP A 27 11.94 6.80 5.24
N MET A 28 10.98 7.55 4.69
CA MET A 28 9.58 7.24 4.92
C MET A 28 9.20 5.89 4.31
N GLU A 29 9.70 5.62 3.11
CA GLU A 29 9.43 4.34 2.47
C GLU A 29 9.99 3.20 3.30
N ALA A 30 11.20 3.37 3.84
CA ALA A 30 11.79 2.33 4.67
C ALA A 30 10.97 2.07 5.92
N ASN A 31 10.42 3.12 6.52
CA ASN A 31 9.58 2.96 7.69
C ASN A 31 8.32 2.17 7.39
N ILE A 32 7.67 2.47 6.26
CA ILE A 32 6.48 1.73 5.86
C ILE A 32 6.82 0.28 5.60
N GLU A 33 7.91 0.04 4.87
CA GLU A 33 8.30 -1.31 4.50
C GLU A 33 8.68 -2.13 5.73
N GLU A 34 9.30 -1.48 6.72
CA GLU A 34 9.65 -2.16 7.95
C GLU A 34 8.41 -2.63 8.69
N VAL A 35 7.38 -1.79 8.75
CA VAL A 35 6.13 -2.17 9.41
C VAL A 35 5.48 -3.33 8.67
N LEU A 36 5.43 -3.27 7.34
CA LEU A 36 4.82 -4.34 6.57
C LEU A 36 5.57 -5.65 6.78
N THR A 37 6.89 -5.60 6.78
CA THR A 37 7.70 -6.78 6.98
C THR A 37 7.54 -7.35 8.37
N ALA A 38 7.48 -6.47 9.38
CA ALA A 38 7.31 -6.91 10.76
C ALA A 38 5.99 -7.64 10.96
N HIS A 39 4.97 -7.28 10.19
CA HIS A 39 3.67 -7.95 10.26
C HIS A 39 3.55 -9.09 9.25
N GLU A 40 4.66 -9.43 8.60
CA GLU A 40 4.71 -10.54 7.64
C GLU A 40 3.72 -10.34 6.50
N LEU A 41 3.55 -9.11 6.07
CA LEU A 41 2.66 -8.79 4.96
C LEU A 41 3.47 -8.70 3.67
N TYR A 42 3.00 -9.41 2.66
CA TYR A 42 3.63 -9.35 1.35
C TYR A 42 3.04 -8.19 0.56
N TYR A 43 3.88 -7.51 -0.17
CA TYR A 43 3.43 -6.36 -0.92
C TYR A 43 4.16 -6.27 -2.25
N GLU A 44 3.53 -5.57 -3.19
CA GLU A 44 4.15 -5.16 -4.43
C GLU A 44 4.25 -3.65 -4.41
N LYS A 45 5.40 -3.13 -4.78
CA LYS A 45 5.68 -1.72 -4.70
C LYS A 45 5.88 -1.15 -6.10
N SER A 46 5.25 -0.03 -6.38
CA SER A 46 5.47 0.70 -7.62
C SER A 46 5.62 2.17 -7.31
N GLU A 47 6.29 2.89 -8.21
CA GLU A 47 6.59 4.29 -8.02
C GLU A 47 6.37 5.03 -9.33
N VAL A 48 5.85 6.24 -9.22
CA VAL A 48 5.63 7.05 -10.40
C VAL A 48 5.72 8.53 -10.03
N TRP A 49 6.27 9.31 -10.96
CA TRP A 49 6.27 10.76 -10.83
C TRP A 49 5.07 11.29 -11.61
N ILE A 50 4.22 12.07 -10.93
CA ILE A 50 3.01 12.63 -11.54
C ILE A 50 3.32 14.04 -11.96
N GLU A 51 3.61 14.22 -13.26
CA GLU A 51 4.08 15.49 -13.77
C GLU A 51 3.05 16.59 -13.61
N THR A 52 1.78 16.27 -13.84
CA THR A 52 0.73 17.29 -13.78
C THR A 52 0.55 17.85 -12.38
N GLU A 53 0.87 17.08 -11.35
CA GLU A 53 0.71 17.52 -9.97
C GLU A 53 2.02 17.77 -9.27
N LYS A 54 3.14 17.52 -9.97
CA LYS A 54 4.47 17.71 -9.41
C LYS A 54 4.63 16.96 -8.11
N MET A 55 4.16 15.72 -8.09
CA MET A 55 4.21 14.88 -6.91
C MET A 55 4.72 13.51 -7.27
N TYR A 56 5.31 12.87 -6.28
CA TYR A 56 5.82 11.52 -6.38
C TYR A 56 4.87 10.59 -5.67
N GLU A 57 4.47 9.50 -6.32
CA GLU A 57 3.56 8.54 -5.74
C GLU A 57 4.26 7.20 -5.55
N VAL A 58 4.16 6.64 -4.34
CA VAL A 58 4.60 5.29 -4.05
C VAL A 58 3.37 4.49 -3.68
N LEU A 59 3.17 3.37 -4.36
CA LEU A 59 2.01 2.53 -4.16
C LEU A 59 2.47 1.17 -3.63
N TYR A 60 1.89 0.76 -2.51
CA TYR A 60 2.08 -0.57 -1.96
C TYR A 60 0.78 -1.34 -2.10
N GLU A 61 0.80 -2.43 -2.82
CA GLU A 61 -0.37 -3.29 -2.94
C GLU A 61 -0.16 -4.53 -2.12
N LEU A 62 -1.10 -4.77 -1.21
CA LEU A 62 -1.00 -5.85 -0.23
C LEU A 62 -2.08 -6.88 -0.50
N THR A 63 -1.76 -8.13 -0.28
CA THR A 63 -2.76 -9.19 -0.28
C THR A 63 -2.85 -9.74 1.14
N VAL A 64 -4.02 -9.66 1.72
CA VAL A 64 -4.24 -10.10 3.10
C VAL A 64 -5.31 -11.17 3.15
#